data_0785976ca0f1d5d961a6286e97b059db
#
_entry.id   0785976ca0f1d5d961a6286e97b059db
#
_cell.length_a   1.000
_cell.length_b   1.000
_cell.length_c   1.000
_cell.angle_alpha   90.00
_cell.angle_beta   90.00
_cell.angle_gamma   90.00
#
_symmetry.space_group_name_H-M   'P 1'
#
loop_
_entity.id
_entity.type
_entity.pdbx_description
1 polymer ?
#
loop_
_entity_poly.entity_id
_entity_poly.type
_entity_poly.pdbx_seq_one_letter_code
_entity_poly.pdbx_strand_id
1 'polypeptide(L)'
;IAPVAGLMGETTYQTCNSIHAMPIVHLHGVQDDVIYIDGGPEYLPLEDNGSTEGVVTYWKNINQCNEFKEQSIQQGQDTSIGTLGIWSNCRDGVEINYWKLDEVGHEWQSKGDGDDAVNVPSVIWEFLSRFTIDGAKIES
;
A
#
# COMPACT_ATOMS: atom_id res chain seq x y z
N ILE A 1 -8.76 -2.23 -2.34
CA ILE A 1 -8.06 -1.35 -3.28
C ILE A 1 -6.60 -1.77 -3.33
N ALA A 2 -5.97 -1.76 -4.52
CA ALA A 2 -4.59 -2.17 -4.71
C ALA A 2 -3.83 -1.18 -5.61
N PRO A 3 -3.43 0.00 -5.11
CA PRO A 3 -2.58 0.90 -5.87
C PRO A 3 -1.16 0.33 -6.02
N VAL A 4 -0.62 0.40 -7.23
CA VAL A 4 0.77 0.05 -7.55
C VAL A 4 1.39 1.24 -8.24
N ALA A 5 2.50 1.76 -7.70
CA ALA A 5 3.21 2.93 -8.21
C ALA A 5 2.26 4.12 -8.49
N GLY A 6 1.29 4.36 -7.59
CA GLY A 6 0.27 5.39 -7.79
C GLY A 6 -0.07 6.15 -6.52
N LEU A 7 -0.61 7.36 -6.70
CA LEU A 7 -1.08 8.23 -5.63
C LEU A 7 -2.56 8.54 -5.78
N MET A 8 -3.13 9.10 -4.72
CA MET A 8 -4.47 9.69 -4.76
C MET A 8 -4.36 11.14 -5.25
N GLY A 9 -5.09 11.48 -6.31
CA GLY A 9 -5.13 12.87 -6.79
C GLY A 9 -5.78 13.81 -5.77
N GLU A 10 -5.36 15.06 -5.75
CA GLU A 10 -5.80 16.08 -4.79
C GLU A 10 -7.32 16.17 -4.65
N THR A 11 -8.03 16.29 -5.77
CA THR A 11 -9.50 16.38 -5.76
C THR A 11 -10.12 15.15 -5.11
N THR A 12 -9.59 13.97 -5.41
CA THR A 12 -10.07 12.72 -4.80
C THR A 12 -9.79 12.70 -3.31
N TYR A 13 -8.60 13.13 -2.89
CA TYR A 13 -8.21 13.21 -1.48
C TYR A 13 -9.16 14.12 -0.70
N GLN A 14 -9.49 15.29 -1.25
CA GLN A 14 -10.36 16.29 -0.61
C GLN A 14 -11.84 15.89 -0.57
N THR A 15 -12.30 15.11 -1.56
CA THR A 15 -13.74 14.83 -1.75
C THR A 15 -14.13 13.38 -1.47
N CYS A 16 -13.17 12.47 -1.42
CA CYS A 16 -13.44 11.07 -1.11
C CYS A 16 -13.94 10.95 0.33
N ASN A 17 -15.09 10.36 0.51
CA ASN A 17 -15.68 10.11 1.82
C ASN A 17 -16.25 8.69 1.84
N SER A 18 -15.36 7.70 1.99
CA SER A 18 -15.79 6.31 2.07
C SER A 18 -16.57 6.06 3.37
N ILE A 19 -17.80 5.58 3.21
CA ILE A 19 -18.65 5.17 4.35
C ILE A 19 -18.32 3.75 4.82
N HIS A 20 -17.60 2.97 4.00
CA HIS A 20 -17.15 1.62 4.32
C HIS A 20 -15.67 1.60 4.59
N ALA A 21 -15.23 0.73 5.49
CA ALA A 21 -13.82 0.41 5.62
C ALA A 21 -13.36 -0.36 4.37
N MET A 22 -12.15 -0.06 3.90
CA MET A 22 -11.62 -0.62 2.65
C MET A 22 -10.31 -1.35 2.92
N PRO A 23 -10.18 -2.62 2.54
CA PRO A 23 -8.88 -3.29 2.57
C PRO A 23 -7.96 -2.65 1.51
N ILE A 24 -6.75 -2.30 1.92
CA ILE A 24 -5.77 -1.60 1.08
C ILE A 24 -4.48 -2.40 1.04
N VAL A 25 -4.00 -2.72 -0.16
CA VAL A 25 -2.61 -3.15 -0.38
C VAL A 25 -1.95 -2.16 -1.33
N HIS A 26 -1.03 -1.36 -0.82
CA HIS A 26 -0.29 -0.36 -1.58
C HIS A 26 1.15 -0.84 -1.80
N LEU A 27 1.58 -0.90 -3.06
CA LEU A 27 2.95 -1.26 -3.42
C LEU A 27 3.60 -0.07 -4.13
N HIS A 28 4.79 0.34 -3.66
CA HIS A 28 5.51 1.47 -4.24
C HIS A 28 7.03 1.26 -4.21
N GLY A 29 7.67 1.62 -5.32
CA GLY A 29 9.13 1.64 -5.44
C GLY A 29 9.73 2.88 -4.76
N VAL A 30 10.77 2.68 -3.97
CA VAL A 30 11.48 3.81 -3.31
C VAL A 30 12.22 4.67 -4.35
N GLN A 31 12.65 4.05 -5.47
CA GLN A 31 13.35 4.73 -6.56
C GLN A 31 12.40 5.16 -7.71
N ASP A 32 11.09 5.23 -7.46
CA ASP A 32 10.13 5.71 -8.45
C ASP A 32 10.40 7.19 -8.76
N ASP A 33 10.84 7.46 -10.01
CA ASP A 33 11.19 8.78 -10.52
C ASP A 33 10.08 9.42 -11.37
N VAL A 34 8.93 8.78 -11.47
CA VAL A 34 7.72 9.28 -12.14
C VAL A 34 6.69 9.71 -11.11
N ILE A 35 6.35 8.80 -10.18
CA ILE A 35 5.47 9.07 -9.05
C ILE A 35 6.30 8.92 -7.78
N TYR A 36 6.90 10.01 -7.34
CA TYR A 36 7.80 9.99 -6.18
C TYR A 36 7.08 9.50 -4.92
N ILE A 37 7.76 8.62 -4.16
CA ILE A 37 7.22 8.04 -2.93
C ILE A 37 6.87 9.11 -1.87
N ASP A 38 7.61 10.20 -1.86
CA ASP A 38 7.43 11.36 -0.99
C ASP A 38 6.54 12.47 -1.59
N GLY A 39 5.98 12.23 -2.79
CA GLY A 39 5.07 13.13 -3.46
C GLY A 39 5.74 14.10 -4.45
N GLY A 40 7.06 14.23 -4.44
CA GLY A 40 7.83 15.06 -5.38
C GLY A 40 7.41 16.53 -5.48
N PRO A 41 8.17 17.35 -6.23
CA PRO A 41 7.96 18.80 -6.29
C PRO A 41 6.74 19.23 -7.11
N GLU A 42 6.19 18.37 -7.93
CA GLU A 42 5.06 18.69 -8.82
C GLU A 42 3.69 18.30 -8.25
N TYR A 43 3.65 17.45 -7.24
CA TYR A 43 2.42 16.97 -6.60
C TYR A 43 2.10 17.75 -5.32
N LEU A 44 2.06 19.07 -5.43
CA LEU A 44 1.37 20.05 -4.59
C LEU A 44 1.68 20.21 -3.09
N PRO A 45 1.43 21.45 -2.60
CA PRO A 45 1.69 21.89 -1.23
C PRO A 45 0.62 21.40 -0.24
N LEU A 46 0.25 20.15 -0.29
CA LEU A 46 -0.56 19.55 0.74
C LEU A 46 0.40 18.83 1.68
N GLU A 47 0.80 19.51 2.75
CA GLU A 47 1.57 18.96 3.86
C GLU A 47 1.32 17.46 4.03
N ASP A 48 2.29 16.60 3.69
CA ASP A 48 2.26 15.12 3.73
C ASP A 48 1.24 14.39 2.80
N ASN A 49 0.24 15.06 2.25
CA ASN A 49 -0.87 14.43 1.52
C ASN A 49 -0.55 14.08 0.07
N GLY A 50 0.52 14.62 -0.49
CA GLY A 50 1.04 14.26 -1.81
C GLY A 50 1.95 13.03 -1.82
N SER A 51 2.26 12.45 -0.65
CA SER A 51 3.10 11.27 -0.52
C SER A 51 2.29 9.98 -0.44
N THR A 52 2.94 8.85 -0.67
CA THR A 52 2.33 7.53 -0.46
C THR A 52 1.97 7.30 1.01
N GLU A 53 2.77 7.82 1.93
CA GLU A 53 2.49 7.76 3.37
C GLU A 53 1.27 8.61 3.74
N GLY A 54 1.08 9.75 3.09
CA GLY A 54 -0.13 10.57 3.24
C GLY A 54 -1.39 9.80 2.80
N VAL A 55 -1.33 9.12 1.66
CA VAL A 55 -2.43 8.26 1.18
C VAL A 55 -2.72 7.11 2.14
N VAL A 56 -1.69 6.45 2.66
CA VAL A 56 -1.85 5.38 3.66
C VAL A 56 -2.45 5.92 4.95
N THR A 57 -2.00 7.09 5.41
CA THR A 57 -2.53 7.77 6.60
C THR A 57 -4.00 8.14 6.42
N TYR A 58 -4.38 8.61 5.24
CA TYR A 58 -5.79 8.89 4.91
C TYR A 58 -6.65 7.63 5.11
N TRP A 59 -6.27 6.51 4.50
CA TRP A 59 -7.01 5.25 4.62
C TRP A 59 -6.98 4.67 6.04
N LYS A 60 -5.86 4.80 6.75
CA LYS A 60 -5.77 4.44 8.16
C LYS A 60 -6.83 5.15 9.01
N ASN A 61 -7.03 6.44 8.76
CA ASN A 61 -8.02 7.24 9.48
C ASN A 61 -9.46 6.84 9.11
N ILE A 62 -9.76 6.64 7.82
CA ILE A 62 -11.07 6.16 7.35
C ILE A 62 -11.38 4.78 7.95
N ASN A 63 -10.41 3.88 7.92
CA ASN A 63 -10.56 2.52 8.42
C ASN A 63 -10.49 2.42 9.95
N GLN A 64 -10.09 3.50 10.66
CA GLN A 64 -9.93 3.54 12.12
C GLN A 64 -8.99 2.45 12.63
N CYS A 65 -7.86 2.23 11.93
CA CYS A 65 -6.85 1.26 12.35
C CYS A 65 -6.09 1.76 13.57
N ASN A 66 -5.86 0.90 14.57
CA ASN A 66 -5.23 1.28 15.83
C ASN A 66 -4.01 0.43 16.23
N GLU A 67 -3.64 -0.56 15.41
CA GLU A 67 -2.42 -1.33 15.56
C GLU A 67 -1.52 -1.18 14.34
N PHE A 68 -0.19 -1.17 14.57
CA PHE A 68 0.81 -1.09 13.52
C PHE A 68 1.96 -2.05 13.78
N LYS A 69 2.40 -2.74 12.73
CA LYS A 69 3.60 -3.56 12.71
C LYS A 69 4.37 -3.28 11.43
N GLU A 70 5.69 -3.18 11.52
CA GLU A 70 6.58 -3.13 10.36
C GLU A 70 7.49 -4.36 10.35
N GLN A 71 7.79 -4.86 9.17
CA GLN A 71 8.70 -5.97 8.97
C GLN A 71 9.51 -5.80 7.67
N SER A 72 10.73 -6.31 7.66
CA SER A 72 11.56 -6.36 6.46
C SER A 72 11.01 -7.41 5.49
N ILE A 73 10.99 -7.07 4.21
CA ILE A 73 10.70 -8.01 3.11
C ILE A 73 12.02 -8.67 2.75
N GLN A 74 12.09 -9.99 2.95
CA GLN A 74 13.32 -10.75 2.72
C GLN A 74 13.29 -11.43 1.36
N GLN A 75 14.45 -11.38 0.70
CA GLN A 75 14.79 -12.18 -0.47
C GLN A 75 15.90 -13.15 -0.08
N GLY A 76 15.61 -14.45 -0.10
CA GLY A 76 16.54 -15.44 0.43
C GLY A 76 16.72 -15.29 1.95
N GLN A 77 17.92 -15.61 2.44
CA GLN A 77 18.14 -15.65 3.90
C GLN A 77 18.66 -14.34 4.49
N ASP A 78 19.32 -13.49 3.70
CA ASP A 78 20.11 -12.37 4.23
C ASP A 78 19.89 -11.02 3.51
N THR A 79 19.06 -10.94 2.48
CA THR A 79 18.87 -9.71 1.70
C THR A 79 17.49 -9.12 1.92
N SER A 80 17.42 -7.92 2.50
CA SER A 80 16.20 -7.13 2.53
C SER A 80 16.00 -6.44 1.17
N ILE A 81 14.79 -6.49 0.64
CA ILE A 81 14.38 -5.82 -0.60
C ILE A 81 13.33 -4.75 -0.34
N GLY A 82 13.04 -4.46 0.91
CA GLY A 82 12.09 -3.44 1.29
C GLY A 82 11.46 -3.64 2.65
N THR A 83 10.42 -2.87 2.92
CA THR A 83 9.64 -2.95 4.15
C THR A 83 8.16 -3.12 3.87
N LEU A 84 7.48 -3.85 4.74
CA LEU A 84 6.04 -4.02 4.77
C LEU A 84 5.49 -3.43 6.07
N GLY A 85 4.76 -2.33 5.96
CA GLY A 85 3.95 -1.78 7.03
C GLY A 85 2.55 -2.40 7.02
N ILE A 86 2.08 -2.86 8.16
CA ILE A 86 0.76 -3.49 8.34
C ILE A 86 0.00 -2.71 9.41
N TRP A 87 -1.12 -2.12 9.01
CA TRP A 87 -2.09 -1.56 9.96
C TRP A 87 -3.26 -2.53 10.11
N SER A 88 -3.52 -2.91 11.35
CA SER A 88 -4.54 -3.89 11.73
C SER A 88 -5.46 -3.35 12.83
N ASN A 89 -6.36 -4.22 13.30
CA ASN A 89 -7.41 -3.86 14.24
C ASN A 89 -8.19 -2.64 13.76
N CYS A 90 -8.61 -2.69 12.49
CA CYS A 90 -9.39 -1.68 11.81
C CYS A 90 -10.89 -2.02 11.89
N ARG A 91 -11.74 -1.03 11.60
CA ARG A 91 -13.19 -1.22 11.47
C ARG A 91 -13.49 -2.31 10.42
N ASP A 92 -14.52 -3.10 10.65
CA ASP A 92 -14.98 -4.22 9.80
C ASP A 92 -13.90 -5.29 9.54
N GLY A 93 -12.84 -5.34 10.37
CA GLY A 93 -11.74 -6.31 10.29
C GLY A 93 -10.85 -6.16 9.06
N VAL A 94 -10.91 -5.03 8.37
CA VAL A 94 -10.01 -4.79 7.23
C VAL A 94 -8.58 -4.51 7.69
N GLU A 95 -7.65 -4.50 6.75
CA GLU A 95 -6.24 -4.19 6.98
C GLU A 95 -5.71 -3.26 5.90
N ILE A 96 -4.57 -2.63 6.19
CA ILE A 96 -3.77 -1.90 5.21
C ILE A 96 -2.38 -2.51 5.20
N ASN A 97 -1.92 -2.95 4.02
CA ASN A 97 -0.56 -3.42 3.78
C ASN A 97 0.15 -2.44 2.86
N TYR A 98 1.25 -1.85 3.33
CA TYR A 98 2.05 -0.91 2.56
C TYR A 98 3.45 -1.49 2.31
N TRP A 99 3.72 -1.81 1.04
CA TRP A 99 4.97 -2.36 0.55
C TRP A 99 5.84 -1.25 -0.01
N LYS A 100 6.95 -0.94 0.65
CA LYS A 100 8.00 -0.07 0.13
C LYS A 100 9.14 -0.95 -0.40
N LEU A 101 9.42 -0.89 -1.71
CA LEU A 101 10.39 -1.74 -2.39
C LEU A 101 11.65 -0.93 -2.72
N ASP A 102 12.80 -1.29 -2.13
CA ASP A 102 13.98 -0.44 -2.06
C ASP A 102 14.59 -0.08 -3.43
N GLU A 103 14.76 -1.03 -4.33
CA GLU A 103 15.43 -0.83 -5.63
C GLU A 103 14.46 -0.86 -6.81
N VAL A 104 13.21 -0.47 -6.57
CA VAL A 104 12.14 -0.50 -7.57
C VAL A 104 11.79 0.92 -8.00
N GLY A 105 11.69 1.14 -9.30
CA GLY A 105 11.23 2.37 -9.94
C GLY A 105 9.73 2.35 -10.23
N HIS A 106 9.31 3.14 -11.23
CA HIS A 106 7.92 3.22 -11.69
C HIS A 106 7.57 2.03 -12.58
N GLU A 107 7.33 0.86 -11.99
CA GLU A 107 7.10 -0.37 -12.73
C GLU A 107 6.11 -1.32 -12.03
N TRP A 108 5.51 -2.20 -12.85
CA TRP A 108 4.72 -3.32 -12.39
C TRP A 108 5.58 -4.57 -12.32
N GLN A 109 5.97 -4.98 -11.12
CA GLN A 109 6.76 -6.19 -10.95
C GLN A 109 5.90 -7.45 -11.13
N SER A 110 6.29 -8.29 -12.06
CA SER A 110 5.72 -9.62 -12.25
C SER A 110 6.84 -10.66 -12.28
N LYS A 111 6.53 -11.88 -11.84
CA LYS A 111 7.47 -12.99 -11.87
C LYS A 111 7.85 -13.30 -13.33
N GLY A 112 9.05 -12.94 -13.73
CA GLY A 112 9.58 -13.14 -15.09
C GLY A 112 10.90 -12.41 -15.34
N ASP A 113 11.17 -11.37 -14.58
CA ASP A 113 12.34 -10.51 -14.76
C ASP A 113 13.49 -10.80 -13.79
N GLY A 114 13.51 -12.00 -13.23
CA GLY A 114 14.52 -12.51 -12.29
C GLY A 114 13.87 -13.26 -11.12
N ASP A 115 14.61 -14.17 -10.52
CA ASP A 115 14.13 -15.00 -9.37
C ASP A 115 13.82 -14.14 -8.10
N ASP A 116 13.99 -12.84 -8.20
CA ASP A 116 14.22 -11.92 -7.09
C ASP A 116 13.12 -10.86 -6.92
N ALA A 117 12.18 -10.76 -7.86
CA ALA A 117 11.15 -9.75 -7.82
C ALA A 117 9.93 -10.15 -6.98
N VAL A 118 9.33 -9.17 -6.31
CA VAL A 118 8.03 -9.33 -5.66
C VAL A 118 6.97 -9.63 -6.73
N ASN A 119 6.27 -10.75 -6.61
CA ASN A 119 5.16 -11.06 -7.50
C ASN A 119 3.93 -10.23 -7.11
N VAL A 120 3.82 -9.03 -7.67
CA VAL A 120 2.75 -8.07 -7.35
C VAL A 120 1.35 -8.66 -7.54
N PRO A 121 1.01 -9.37 -8.63
CA PRO A 121 -0.29 -10.02 -8.77
C PRO A 121 -0.60 -11.00 -7.63
N SER A 122 0.37 -11.81 -7.21
CA SER A 122 0.17 -12.76 -6.10
C SER A 122 -0.05 -12.04 -4.78
N VAL A 123 0.76 -11.02 -4.47
CA VAL A 123 0.60 -10.20 -3.25
C VAL A 123 -0.80 -9.58 -3.19
N ILE A 124 -1.25 -8.99 -4.29
CA ILE A 124 -2.58 -8.38 -4.38
C ILE A 124 -3.67 -9.44 -4.16
N TRP A 125 -3.56 -10.58 -4.84
CA TRP A 125 -4.56 -11.62 -4.71
C TRP A 125 -4.60 -12.24 -3.30
N GLU A 126 -3.45 -12.59 -2.75
CA GLU A 126 -3.33 -13.14 -1.38
C GLU A 126 -3.93 -12.18 -0.35
N PHE A 127 -3.70 -10.88 -0.52
CA PHE A 127 -4.28 -9.88 0.36
C PHE A 127 -5.77 -9.74 0.16
N LEU A 128 -6.24 -9.38 -1.05
CA LEU A 128 -7.64 -9.03 -1.29
C LEU A 128 -8.59 -10.23 -1.17
N SER A 129 -8.10 -11.46 -1.44
CA SER A 129 -8.91 -12.68 -1.30
C SER A 129 -9.41 -12.95 0.13
N ARG A 130 -8.86 -12.30 1.13
CA ARG A 130 -9.28 -12.41 2.55
C ARG A 130 -10.51 -11.59 2.89
N PHE A 131 -10.96 -10.73 1.99
CA PHE A 131 -12.02 -9.75 2.23
C PHE A 131 -13.22 -9.94 1.32
N THR A 132 -14.34 -9.36 1.75
CA THR A 132 -15.58 -9.17 0.97
C THR A 132 -15.93 -7.67 0.96
N ILE A 133 -17.04 -7.32 0.33
CA ILE A 133 -17.57 -5.94 0.38
C ILE A 133 -17.95 -5.51 1.81
N ASP A 134 -18.23 -6.47 2.68
CA ASP A 134 -18.66 -6.23 4.05
C ASP A 134 -17.50 -6.32 5.07
N GLY A 135 -16.24 -6.41 4.61
CA GLY A 135 -15.06 -6.52 5.46
C GLY A 135 -14.36 -7.87 5.39
N ALA A 136 -13.67 -8.26 6.46
CA ALA A 136 -12.96 -9.53 6.54
C ALA A 136 -13.91 -10.72 6.40
N LYS A 137 -13.47 -11.77 5.70
CA LYS A 137 -14.19 -13.03 5.66
C LYS A 137 -14.22 -13.66 7.07
N ILE A 138 -15.40 -14.07 7.49
CA ILE A 138 -15.54 -14.87 8.71
C ILE A 138 -15.18 -16.31 8.32
N GLU A 139 -14.11 -16.84 8.89
CA GLU A 139 -13.80 -18.26 8.75
C GLU A 139 -14.92 -19.05 9.44
N SER A 140 -15.58 -19.91 8.67
CA SER A 140 -16.66 -20.78 9.12
C SER A 140 -16.13 -22.12 9.62
#